data_17311a5533bdc6b51345b2183476af90
#
_entry.id   17311a5533bdc6b51345b2183476af90
#
_cell.length_a   1.000
_cell.length_b   1.000
_cell.length_c   1.000
_cell.angle_alpha   90.00
_cell.angle_beta   90.00
_cell.angle_gamma   90.00
#
_symmetry.space_group_name_H-M   'P 1'
#
loop_
_entity.id
_entity.type
_entity.pdbx_description
1 polymer ?
#
loop_
_entity_poly.entity_id
_entity_poly.type
_entity_poly.pdbx_seq_one_letter_code
_entity_poly.pdbx_strand_id
1 'polypeptide(L)'
;MLLKYHDIELHFDRKASHGLHLVYSDDEIELSITGIHEELLQPITGTEPVDNEFFLQDEAVYFSGLYENSLLKGVEPKDFCCWHYWGKSSTACFLGGIRLRGADPASFRVLNYAYAMDKTAVYTTSGRIPDVELAAFQILDNGQNDSGAPQGYAKDGRQVYFHNGDGKVKIIKGAEVSSFRSLGDTYFARDEKRIYVYGKQLSKAELTSWELLGHWYSRDAKRVYYLNREIKGADRDSFTVYTPVDAAPLVDHLARDKDHFYQNDEIMEETLWLEQLRKMTQEP
;
A
#
# COMPACT_ATOMS: atom_id res chain seq x y z
N MET A 1 -17.59 4.61 2.19
CA MET A 1 -18.59 3.55 1.89
C MET A 1 -18.26 2.38 2.79
N LEU A 2 -19.24 1.89 3.54
CA LEU A 2 -19.08 0.76 4.44
C LEU A 2 -19.39 -0.51 3.67
N LEU A 3 -18.46 -1.46 3.63
CA LEU A 3 -18.65 -2.77 3.03
C LEU A 3 -18.52 -3.84 4.09
N LYS A 4 -19.49 -4.77 4.13
CA LYS A 4 -19.42 -5.96 4.98
C LYS A 4 -18.98 -7.14 4.11
N TYR A 5 -17.90 -7.78 4.51
CA TYR A 5 -17.45 -9.04 3.95
C TYR A 5 -17.29 -10.04 5.08
N HIS A 6 -18.12 -11.09 5.11
CA HIS A 6 -18.13 -12.10 6.18
C HIS A 6 -18.13 -11.49 7.60
N ASP A 7 -19.02 -10.53 7.88
CA ASP A 7 -19.09 -9.78 9.15
C ASP A 7 -17.92 -8.79 9.40
N ILE A 8 -17.01 -8.60 8.46
CA ILE A 8 -15.97 -7.58 8.54
C ILE A 8 -16.50 -6.31 7.89
N GLU A 9 -16.47 -5.19 8.62
CA GLU A 9 -16.75 -3.87 8.07
C GLU A 9 -15.47 -3.28 7.48
N LEU A 10 -15.46 -3.06 6.16
CA LEU A 10 -14.35 -2.41 5.46
C LEU A 10 -14.70 -0.95 5.21
N HIS A 11 -13.89 -0.04 5.74
CA HIS A 11 -14.03 1.40 5.51
C HIS A 11 -13.14 1.82 4.35
N PHE A 12 -13.74 2.50 3.36
CA PHE A 12 -13.01 3.12 2.27
C PHE A 12 -13.22 4.64 2.32
N ASP A 13 -12.16 5.40 2.45
CA ASP A 13 -12.23 6.84 2.30
C ASP A 13 -12.47 7.19 0.82
N ARG A 14 -13.60 7.82 0.53
CA ARG A 14 -13.94 8.29 -0.82
C ARG A 14 -12.93 9.28 -1.40
N LYS A 15 -12.15 9.96 -0.56
CA LYS A 15 -11.14 10.92 -1.00
C LYS A 15 -9.86 10.26 -1.50
N ALA A 16 -9.59 9.01 -1.09
CA ALA A 16 -8.43 8.25 -1.54
C ALA A 16 -8.65 7.46 -2.83
N SER A 17 -9.86 7.42 -3.37
CA SER A 17 -10.22 6.58 -4.52
C SER A 17 -9.97 7.27 -5.86
N HIS A 18 -8.76 7.68 -6.15
CA HIS A 18 -8.39 8.07 -7.50
C HIS A 18 -8.31 6.81 -8.38
N GLY A 19 -9.41 6.50 -9.07
CA GLY A 19 -9.48 5.42 -10.05
C GLY A 19 -9.59 3.99 -9.50
N LEU A 20 -9.77 3.77 -8.20
CA LEU A 20 -10.04 2.47 -7.61
C LEU A 20 -11.55 2.18 -7.66
N HIS A 21 -11.93 1.18 -8.44
CA HIS A 21 -13.28 0.64 -8.45
C HIS A 21 -13.30 -0.73 -7.79
N LEU A 22 -14.21 -0.89 -6.80
CA LEU A 22 -14.53 -2.20 -6.25
C LEU A 22 -15.55 -2.86 -7.17
N VAL A 23 -15.18 -3.96 -7.78
CA VAL A 23 -16.09 -4.81 -8.52
C VAL A 23 -16.47 -5.97 -7.63
N TYR A 24 -17.76 -6.13 -7.40
CA TYR A 24 -18.31 -7.26 -6.66
C TYR A 24 -18.65 -8.37 -7.64
N SER A 25 -18.15 -9.57 -7.37
CA SER A 25 -18.76 -10.81 -7.81
C SER A 25 -19.32 -11.52 -6.60
N ASP A 26 -20.31 -12.39 -6.77
CA ASP A 26 -21.11 -13.00 -5.69
C ASP A 26 -20.31 -13.69 -4.57
N ASP A 27 -18.99 -13.88 -4.75
CA ASP A 27 -18.10 -14.54 -3.78
C ASP A 27 -16.74 -13.86 -3.59
N GLU A 28 -16.39 -12.76 -4.28
CA GLU A 28 -15.06 -12.14 -4.20
C GLU A 28 -15.11 -10.63 -4.37
N ILE A 29 -14.37 -9.89 -3.53
CA ILE A 29 -14.08 -8.48 -3.77
C ILE A 29 -12.86 -8.42 -4.69
N GLU A 30 -13.05 -7.99 -5.91
CA GLU A 30 -11.98 -7.72 -6.85
C GLU A 30 -11.72 -6.21 -6.91
N LEU A 31 -10.52 -5.79 -6.52
CA LEU A 31 -10.04 -4.45 -6.76
C LEU A 31 -9.63 -4.33 -8.24
N SER A 32 -10.49 -3.73 -9.03
CA SER A 32 -10.15 -3.41 -10.41
C SER A 32 -9.72 -1.94 -10.47
N ILE A 33 -8.47 -1.72 -10.87
CA ILE A 33 -7.97 -0.39 -11.20
C ILE A 33 -8.28 -0.16 -12.67
N THR A 34 -9.49 0.31 -12.96
CA THR A 34 -9.86 0.69 -14.31
C THR A 34 -9.58 2.17 -14.53
N GLY A 35 -8.59 2.44 -15.36
CA GLY A 35 -8.39 3.74 -15.96
C GLY A 35 -7.94 4.83 -14.99
N ILE A 36 -6.67 4.82 -14.62
CA ILE A 36 -6.00 6.04 -14.16
C ILE A 36 -5.91 6.97 -15.38
N HIS A 37 -6.93 7.78 -15.57
CA HIS A 37 -6.98 8.82 -16.61
C HIS A 37 -6.83 10.23 -16.03
N GLU A 38 -6.77 10.37 -14.71
CA GLU A 38 -6.49 11.65 -14.09
C GLU A 38 -4.98 11.82 -13.93
N GLU A 39 -4.47 12.94 -14.43
CA GLU A 39 -3.09 13.36 -14.18
C GLU A 39 -2.96 13.65 -12.68
N LEU A 40 -2.27 12.79 -11.93
CA LEU A 40 -2.04 12.98 -10.50
C LEU A 40 -1.14 14.19 -10.22
N LEU A 41 -0.22 14.48 -11.14
CA LEU A 41 0.67 15.62 -11.02
C LEU A 41 -0.10 16.93 -11.25
N GLN A 42 -0.17 17.76 -10.22
CA GLN A 42 -0.83 19.06 -10.24
C GLN A 42 0.20 20.18 -10.13
N PRO A 43 -0.08 21.39 -10.68
CA PRO A 43 0.77 22.56 -10.45
C PRO A 43 0.99 22.79 -8.96
N ILE A 44 2.24 23.09 -8.58
CA ILE A 44 2.58 23.33 -7.18
C ILE A 44 1.89 24.60 -6.67
N THR A 45 1.24 24.49 -5.51
CA THR A 45 0.55 25.62 -4.83
C THR A 45 0.89 25.73 -3.35
N GLY A 46 1.45 24.68 -2.75
CA GLY A 46 1.81 24.66 -1.32
C GLY A 46 2.94 25.62 -1.00
N THR A 47 2.78 26.44 0.03
CA THR A 47 3.80 27.41 0.50
C THR A 47 4.36 27.05 1.87
N GLU A 48 3.77 26.07 2.54
CA GLU A 48 4.23 25.58 3.84
C GLU A 48 4.90 24.22 3.69
N PRO A 49 5.98 23.95 4.42
CA PRO A 49 6.63 22.64 4.41
C PRO A 49 5.72 21.58 5.10
N VAL A 50 5.26 20.64 4.30
CA VAL A 50 4.57 19.44 4.77
C VAL A 50 5.50 18.25 4.52
N ASP A 51 5.69 17.40 5.50
CA ASP A 51 6.59 16.25 5.40
C ASP A 51 6.30 15.41 4.16
N ASN A 52 7.37 15.14 3.42
CA ASN A 52 7.36 14.38 2.17
C ASN A 52 6.57 15.02 1.01
N GLU A 53 6.43 16.34 1.01
CA GLU A 53 5.77 17.10 -0.05
C GLU A 53 6.67 18.21 -0.61
N PHE A 54 6.31 18.71 -1.79
CA PHE A 54 6.95 19.88 -2.39
C PHE A 54 6.24 21.14 -1.94
N PHE A 55 6.99 22.21 -1.75
CA PHE A 55 6.47 23.54 -1.40
C PHE A 55 7.25 24.67 -2.06
N LEU A 56 6.65 25.85 -2.08
CA LEU A 56 7.23 27.07 -2.62
C LEU A 56 7.77 27.94 -1.48
N GLN A 57 9.01 28.38 -1.60
CA GLN A 57 9.61 29.38 -0.74
C GLN A 57 10.55 30.26 -1.55
N ASP A 58 10.47 31.61 -1.36
CA ASP A 58 11.34 32.57 -2.04
C ASP A 58 11.42 32.39 -3.57
N GLU A 59 10.27 32.18 -4.22
CA GLU A 59 10.14 31.92 -5.65
C GLU A 59 10.91 30.67 -6.15
N ALA A 60 11.19 29.72 -5.28
CA ALA A 60 11.87 28.47 -5.60
C ALA A 60 11.06 27.25 -5.11
N VAL A 61 11.33 26.09 -5.74
CA VAL A 61 10.71 24.81 -5.36
C VAL A 61 11.61 24.06 -4.39
N TYR A 62 11.04 23.65 -3.28
CA TYR A 62 11.69 22.81 -2.28
C TYR A 62 10.91 21.51 -2.09
N PHE A 63 11.59 20.50 -1.58
CA PHE A 63 10.98 19.28 -1.04
C PHE A 63 11.24 19.22 0.46
N SER A 64 10.19 19.01 1.24
CA SER A 64 10.27 18.84 2.70
C SER A 64 10.65 17.40 3.04
N GLY A 65 11.88 17.17 3.43
CA GLY A 65 12.38 15.88 3.90
C GLY A 65 12.26 15.75 5.42
N LEU A 66 12.39 14.51 5.92
CA LEU A 66 12.30 14.21 7.36
C LEU A 66 13.31 14.98 8.24
N TYR A 67 14.45 15.38 7.69
CA TYR A 67 15.52 16.01 8.45
C TYR A 67 15.89 17.41 7.93
N GLU A 68 15.70 17.63 6.64
CA GLU A 68 16.05 18.90 5.99
C GLU A 68 15.22 19.11 4.71
N ASN A 69 15.04 20.38 4.37
CA ASN A 69 14.40 20.77 3.14
C ASN A 69 15.43 20.84 2.02
N SER A 70 15.09 20.31 0.84
CA SER A 70 15.95 20.25 -0.32
C SER A 70 15.50 21.23 -1.41
N LEU A 71 16.34 22.19 -1.78
CA LEU A 71 16.09 23.05 -2.92
C LEU A 71 16.23 22.28 -4.24
N LEU A 72 15.22 22.36 -5.10
CA LEU A 72 15.26 21.83 -6.46
C LEU A 72 15.93 22.82 -7.40
N LYS A 73 17.24 22.67 -7.61
CA LYS A 73 18.03 23.58 -8.44
C LYS A 73 17.61 23.56 -9.91
N GLY A 74 17.42 24.75 -10.49
CA GLY A 74 17.10 24.92 -11.92
C GLY A 74 15.67 24.50 -12.29
N VAL A 75 14.77 24.57 -11.32
CA VAL A 75 13.34 24.35 -11.51
C VAL A 75 12.61 25.68 -11.37
N GLU A 76 11.82 26.03 -12.38
CA GLU A 76 10.95 27.20 -12.34
C GLU A 76 9.60 26.81 -11.73
N PRO A 77 9.11 27.49 -10.67
CA PRO A 77 7.86 27.12 -10.00
C PRO A 77 6.65 27.02 -10.94
N LYS A 78 6.54 27.94 -11.90
CA LYS A 78 5.44 27.97 -12.88
C LYS A 78 5.39 26.76 -13.83
N ASP A 79 6.50 26.02 -13.93
CA ASP A 79 6.69 24.84 -14.80
C ASP A 79 6.72 23.53 -13.99
N PHE A 80 6.48 23.61 -12.68
CA PHE A 80 6.59 22.46 -11.80
C PHE A 80 5.22 21.92 -11.40
N CYS A 81 5.05 20.61 -11.63
CA CYS A 81 3.91 19.84 -11.16
C CYS A 81 4.39 18.75 -10.21
N CYS A 82 3.60 18.48 -9.16
CA CYS A 82 3.95 17.48 -8.15
C CYS A 82 2.72 16.73 -7.62
N TRP A 83 2.99 15.58 -7.00
CA TRP A 83 2.05 14.82 -6.21
C TRP A 83 2.84 13.97 -5.20
N HIS A 84 2.71 14.27 -3.92
CA HIS A 84 3.52 13.67 -2.84
C HIS A 84 5.02 13.68 -3.17
N TYR A 85 5.68 12.51 -3.21
CA TYR A 85 7.13 12.38 -3.51
C TYR A 85 7.49 12.63 -4.97
N TRP A 86 6.52 12.68 -5.87
CA TRP A 86 6.75 12.73 -7.30
C TRP A 86 6.63 14.15 -7.83
N GLY A 87 7.58 14.57 -8.63
CA GLY A 87 7.54 15.88 -9.25
C GLY A 87 8.14 15.88 -10.64
N LYS A 88 7.69 16.80 -11.48
CA LYS A 88 8.30 17.08 -12.78
C LYS A 88 8.27 18.55 -13.15
N SER A 89 9.25 18.98 -13.92
CA SER A 89 9.24 20.18 -14.73
C SER A 89 9.29 19.83 -16.22
N SER A 90 9.34 20.79 -17.11
CA SER A 90 9.56 20.54 -18.54
C SER A 90 10.91 19.86 -18.85
N THR A 91 11.88 19.92 -17.95
CA THR A 91 13.26 19.47 -18.19
C THR A 91 13.73 18.35 -17.27
N ALA A 92 12.99 18.00 -16.23
CA ALA A 92 13.42 17.02 -15.25
C ALA A 92 12.26 16.39 -14.49
N CYS A 93 12.47 15.13 -14.03
CA CYS A 93 11.60 14.44 -13.12
C CYS A 93 12.31 14.25 -11.77
N PHE A 94 11.52 14.21 -10.70
CA PHE A 94 12.02 14.17 -9.33
C PHE A 94 11.30 13.11 -8.49
N LEU A 95 12.05 12.54 -7.59
CA LEU A 95 11.58 11.76 -6.47
C LEU A 95 12.05 12.47 -5.20
N GLY A 96 11.14 13.13 -4.51
CA GLY A 96 11.51 14.04 -3.45
C GLY A 96 12.52 15.09 -3.94
N GLY A 97 13.54 15.37 -3.16
CA GLY A 97 14.63 16.28 -3.53
C GLY A 97 15.60 15.72 -4.59
N ILE A 98 15.42 14.50 -5.09
CA ILE A 98 16.37 13.80 -5.95
C ILE A 98 15.90 13.82 -7.41
N ARG A 99 16.76 14.35 -8.30
CA ARG A 99 16.52 14.28 -9.75
C ARG A 99 16.65 12.86 -10.28
N LEU A 100 15.61 12.36 -10.96
CA LEU A 100 15.59 11.06 -11.63
C LEU A 100 16.42 11.13 -12.93
N ARG A 101 17.60 10.50 -12.91
CA ARG A 101 18.51 10.53 -14.07
C ARG A 101 17.93 9.72 -15.23
N GLY A 102 17.85 10.36 -16.41
CA GLY A 102 17.37 9.71 -17.65
C GLY A 102 15.87 9.53 -17.73
N ALA A 103 15.10 10.04 -16.78
CA ALA A 103 13.66 10.11 -16.91
C ALA A 103 13.25 11.13 -17.98
N ASP A 104 12.23 10.81 -18.76
CA ASP A 104 11.69 11.66 -19.81
C ASP A 104 10.48 12.46 -19.31
N PRO A 105 10.62 13.77 -19.04
CA PRO A 105 9.54 14.57 -18.47
C PRO A 105 8.29 14.63 -19.37
N ALA A 106 8.45 14.53 -20.68
CA ALA A 106 7.34 14.63 -21.61
C ALA A 106 6.35 13.45 -21.50
N SER A 107 6.85 12.27 -21.13
CA SER A 107 6.04 11.07 -20.96
C SER A 107 5.93 10.58 -19.52
N PHE A 108 6.53 11.32 -18.57
CA PHE A 108 6.51 10.95 -17.15
C PHE A 108 5.11 11.09 -16.56
N ARG A 109 4.63 10.04 -15.94
CA ARG A 109 3.35 9.99 -15.23
C ARG A 109 3.50 9.21 -13.93
N VAL A 110 2.79 9.65 -12.91
CA VAL A 110 2.65 8.95 -11.63
C VAL A 110 1.52 7.96 -11.74
N LEU A 111 1.71 6.75 -11.23
CA LEU A 111 0.71 5.68 -11.26
C LEU A 111 -0.01 5.54 -9.91
N ASN A 112 0.73 5.58 -8.81
CA ASN A 112 0.25 5.58 -7.44
C ASN A 112 1.37 6.07 -6.50
N TYR A 113 1.21 5.93 -5.17
CA TYR A 113 2.22 6.34 -4.19
C TYR A 113 3.57 5.66 -4.40
N ALA A 114 3.60 4.39 -4.81
CA ALA A 114 4.82 3.59 -4.92
C ALA A 114 5.48 3.65 -6.30
N TYR A 115 4.70 3.93 -7.36
CA TYR A 115 5.15 3.74 -8.75
C TYR A 115 4.89 4.96 -9.63
N ALA A 116 5.86 5.27 -10.47
CA ALA A 116 5.74 6.20 -11.61
C ALA A 116 6.38 5.57 -12.84
N MET A 117 6.07 6.07 -14.03
CA MET A 117 6.69 5.58 -15.27
C MET A 117 6.85 6.67 -16.31
N ASP A 118 7.75 6.44 -17.25
CA ASP A 118 7.83 7.14 -18.52
C ASP A 118 7.89 6.14 -19.69
N LYS A 119 8.11 6.61 -20.90
CA LYS A 119 8.24 5.74 -22.08
C LYS A 119 9.45 4.80 -22.04
N THR A 120 10.38 4.94 -21.09
CA THR A 120 11.64 4.19 -21.03
C THR A 120 11.78 3.31 -19.79
N ALA A 121 11.05 3.60 -18.72
CA ALA A 121 11.23 2.91 -17.44
C ALA A 121 10.04 3.04 -16.51
N VAL A 122 10.00 2.15 -15.52
CA VAL A 122 9.18 2.27 -14.29
C VAL A 122 10.10 2.65 -13.14
N TYR A 123 9.62 3.54 -12.30
CA TYR A 123 10.31 4.08 -11.13
C TYR A 123 9.54 3.78 -9.87
N THR A 124 10.26 3.58 -8.78
CA THR A 124 9.74 3.53 -7.41
C THR A 124 10.50 4.50 -6.53
N THR A 125 10.10 4.66 -5.28
CA THR A 125 10.85 5.45 -4.29
C THR A 125 12.27 4.91 -4.02
N SER A 126 12.58 3.70 -4.50
CA SER A 126 13.93 3.10 -4.45
C SER A 126 14.70 3.19 -5.78
N GLY A 127 14.14 3.86 -6.77
CA GLY A 127 14.76 4.07 -8.08
C GLY A 127 14.11 3.28 -9.22
N ARG A 128 14.86 3.13 -10.31
CA ARG A 128 14.38 2.48 -11.53
C ARG A 128 14.28 0.96 -11.37
N ILE A 129 13.18 0.37 -11.84
CA ILE A 129 13.03 -1.09 -11.94
C ILE A 129 13.67 -1.57 -13.25
N PRO A 130 14.60 -2.53 -13.21
CA PRO A 130 15.20 -3.09 -14.42
C PRO A 130 14.23 -4.04 -15.14
N ASP A 131 14.40 -4.18 -16.45
CA ASP A 131 13.81 -5.23 -17.30
C ASP A 131 12.28 -5.36 -17.25
N VAL A 132 11.56 -4.24 -17.09
CA VAL A 132 10.09 -4.19 -17.08
C VAL A 132 9.54 -4.19 -18.48
N GLU A 133 8.50 -4.99 -18.74
CA GLU A 133 7.69 -4.92 -19.94
C GLU A 133 6.68 -3.76 -19.85
N LEU A 134 7.11 -2.57 -20.26
CA LEU A 134 6.38 -1.31 -20.05
C LEU A 134 4.94 -1.32 -20.58
N ALA A 135 4.71 -1.97 -21.73
CA ALA A 135 3.39 -2.01 -22.38
C ALA A 135 2.36 -2.83 -21.59
N ALA A 136 2.82 -3.76 -20.76
CA ALA A 136 1.99 -4.64 -19.94
C ALA A 136 2.05 -4.31 -18.45
N PHE A 137 2.75 -3.22 -18.08
CA PHE A 137 2.91 -2.88 -16.66
C PHE A 137 1.61 -2.36 -16.04
N GLN A 138 1.23 -2.94 -14.91
CA GLN A 138 0.01 -2.63 -14.16
C GLN A 138 0.32 -2.53 -12.67
N ILE A 139 -0.21 -1.50 -12.02
CA ILE A 139 -0.28 -1.43 -10.55
C ILE A 139 -1.48 -2.26 -10.08
N LEU A 140 -1.40 -2.85 -8.88
CA LEU A 140 -2.43 -3.74 -8.35
C LEU A 140 -3.10 -3.23 -7.06
N ASP A 141 -2.65 -2.10 -6.55
CA ASP A 141 -3.17 -1.44 -5.35
C ASP A 141 -2.89 0.07 -5.38
N ASN A 142 -3.22 0.79 -4.29
CA ASN A 142 -2.99 2.24 -4.20
C ASN A 142 -1.51 2.62 -4.01
N GLY A 143 -0.64 1.67 -3.70
CA GLY A 143 0.79 1.90 -3.52
C GLY A 143 1.19 2.52 -2.18
N GLN A 144 0.32 2.45 -1.16
CA GLN A 144 0.55 3.03 0.16
C GLN A 144 0.18 2.04 1.26
N ASN A 145 0.99 1.95 2.30
CA ASN A 145 0.68 1.18 3.51
C ASN A 145 -0.08 2.03 4.54
N ASP A 146 -0.47 1.43 5.66
CA ASP A 146 -1.24 2.06 6.73
C ASP A 146 -0.54 3.26 7.38
N SER A 147 0.79 3.33 7.32
CA SER A 147 1.56 4.48 7.80
C SER A 147 1.76 5.59 6.77
N GLY A 148 1.14 5.47 5.59
CA GLY A 148 1.31 6.41 4.49
C GLY A 148 2.58 6.22 3.67
N ALA A 149 3.41 5.21 3.98
CA ALA A 149 4.64 4.98 3.25
C ALA A 149 4.39 4.26 1.91
N PRO A 150 5.20 4.54 0.87
CA PRO A 150 5.07 3.89 -0.42
C PRO A 150 5.28 2.38 -0.32
N GLN A 151 4.25 1.61 -0.64
CA GLN A 151 4.27 0.15 -0.64
C GLN A 151 3.22 -0.37 -1.60
N GLY A 152 3.51 -1.42 -2.37
CA GLY A 152 2.48 -1.99 -3.22
C GLY A 152 2.96 -3.04 -4.18
N TYR A 153 1.97 -3.73 -4.75
CA TYR A 153 2.15 -4.73 -5.77
C TYR A 153 1.95 -4.15 -7.17
N ALA A 154 2.73 -4.67 -8.09
CA ALA A 154 2.56 -4.42 -9.52
C ALA A 154 2.91 -5.67 -10.31
N LYS A 155 2.53 -5.74 -11.57
CA LYS A 155 2.93 -6.80 -12.49
C LYS A 155 3.15 -6.28 -13.90
N ASP A 156 3.87 -7.03 -14.70
CA ASP A 156 3.89 -6.91 -16.16
C ASP A 156 3.47 -8.25 -16.79
N GLY A 157 3.70 -8.45 -18.06
CA GLY A 157 3.36 -9.71 -18.76
C GLY A 157 4.21 -10.91 -18.33
N ARG A 158 5.28 -10.73 -17.56
CA ARG A 158 6.28 -11.77 -17.24
C ARG A 158 6.46 -12.02 -15.77
N GLN A 159 6.28 -11.01 -14.91
CA GLN A 159 6.61 -11.12 -13.49
C GLN A 159 5.78 -10.19 -12.61
N VAL A 160 5.76 -10.52 -11.33
CA VAL A 160 5.08 -9.74 -10.29
C VAL A 160 6.14 -9.06 -9.43
N TYR A 161 5.87 -7.82 -9.07
CA TYR A 161 6.73 -6.94 -8.30
C TYR A 161 6.09 -6.60 -6.96
N PHE A 162 6.92 -6.45 -5.94
CA PHE A 162 6.51 -5.87 -4.66
C PHE A 162 7.54 -4.83 -4.21
N HIS A 163 7.05 -3.64 -3.94
CA HIS A 163 7.82 -2.54 -3.33
C HIS A 163 7.36 -2.32 -1.90
N ASN A 164 8.28 -2.26 -0.95
CA ASN A 164 7.97 -2.06 0.48
C ASN A 164 8.52 -0.75 1.08
N GLY A 165 8.93 0.18 0.23
CA GLY A 165 9.50 1.46 0.68
C GLY A 165 10.98 1.43 1.10
N ASP A 166 11.44 0.33 1.69
CA ASP A 166 12.74 0.24 2.36
C ASP A 166 13.89 -0.23 1.49
N GLY A 167 13.71 -0.35 0.20
CA GLY A 167 14.79 -0.87 -0.63
C GLY A 167 14.37 -1.24 -2.04
N LYS A 168 15.17 -2.08 -2.70
CA LYS A 168 14.91 -2.50 -4.07
C LYS A 168 13.60 -3.25 -4.18
N VAL A 169 12.88 -3.01 -5.26
CA VAL A 169 11.71 -3.80 -5.64
C VAL A 169 12.07 -5.29 -5.69
N LYS A 170 11.22 -6.11 -5.11
CA LYS A 170 11.35 -7.57 -5.12
C LYS A 170 10.52 -8.13 -6.26
N ILE A 171 11.12 -9.03 -7.03
CA ILE A 171 10.38 -9.89 -7.96
C ILE A 171 9.87 -11.09 -7.15
N ILE A 172 8.56 -11.33 -7.21
CA ILE A 172 7.92 -12.46 -6.53
C ILE A 172 8.11 -13.71 -7.37
N LYS A 173 9.16 -14.46 -7.05
CA LYS A 173 9.51 -15.67 -7.79
C LYS A 173 8.42 -16.73 -7.71
N GLY A 174 8.03 -17.26 -8.87
CA GLY A 174 7.07 -18.35 -9.00
C GLY A 174 5.61 -17.92 -8.84
N ALA A 175 5.33 -16.61 -8.74
CA ALA A 175 3.96 -16.11 -8.82
C ALA A 175 3.35 -16.40 -10.20
N GLU A 176 2.06 -16.77 -10.20
CA GLU A 176 1.29 -16.96 -11.42
C GLU A 176 0.76 -15.59 -11.89
N VAL A 177 1.46 -14.98 -12.85
CA VAL A 177 1.21 -13.59 -13.27
C VAL A 177 -0.23 -13.35 -13.71
N SER A 178 -0.80 -14.30 -14.46
CA SER A 178 -2.14 -14.17 -15.05
C SER A 178 -3.26 -14.07 -14.01
N SER A 179 -3.12 -14.80 -12.89
CA SER A 179 -4.09 -14.85 -11.80
C SER A 179 -3.68 -14.06 -10.56
N PHE A 180 -2.52 -13.40 -10.60
CA PHE A 180 -2.03 -12.66 -9.44
C PHE A 180 -2.83 -11.37 -9.22
N ARG A 181 -3.29 -11.17 -7.97
CA ARG A 181 -4.01 -9.98 -7.53
C ARG A 181 -3.59 -9.56 -6.12
N SER A 182 -3.56 -8.28 -5.84
CA SER A 182 -3.55 -7.72 -4.50
C SER A 182 -4.94 -7.84 -3.89
N LEU A 183 -5.02 -7.92 -2.57
CA LEU A 183 -6.29 -7.96 -1.83
C LEU A 183 -6.64 -6.58 -1.25
N GLY A 184 -6.48 -5.55 -2.07
CA GLY A 184 -6.77 -4.17 -1.73
C GLY A 184 -5.59 -3.44 -1.09
N ASP A 185 -5.88 -2.52 -0.19
CA ASP A 185 -4.88 -1.72 0.55
C ASP A 185 -4.24 -2.52 1.70
N THR A 186 -4.35 -3.83 1.64
CA THR A 186 -3.77 -4.73 2.61
C THR A 186 -2.41 -5.21 2.14
N TYR A 187 -1.68 -5.81 3.05
CA TYR A 187 -0.37 -6.41 2.76
C TYR A 187 -0.46 -7.74 2.02
N PHE A 188 -1.68 -8.21 1.79
CA PHE A 188 -1.96 -9.53 1.23
C PHE A 188 -2.17 -9.50 -0.27
N ALA A 189 -1.71 -10.56 -0.92
CA ALA A 189 -2.00 -10.86 -2.32
C ALA A 189 -2.17 -12.36 -2.51
N ARG A 190 -2.76 -12.77 -3.63
CA ARG A 190 -2.88 -14.18 -3.99
C ARG A 190 -2.77 -14.40 -5.49
N ASP A 191 -2.43 -15.61 -5.87
CA ASP A 191 -2.67 -16.17 -7.18
C ASP A 191 -3.54 -17.45 -7.05
N GLU A 192 -3.74 -18.19 -8.11
CA GLU A 192 -4.49 -19.46 -8.09
C GLU A 192 -3.83 -20.56 -7.24
N LYS A 193 -2.57 -20.42 -6.86
CA LYS A 193 -1.78 -21.46 -6.19
C LYS A 193 -1.31 -21.07 -4.79
N ARG A 194 -1.26 -19.77 -4.47
CA ARG A 194 -0.54 -19.30 -3.28
C ARG A 194 -1.14 -18.01 -2.70
N ILE A 195 -0.92 -17.85 -1.41
CA ILE A 195 -1.13 -16.60 -0.67
C ILE A 195 0.23 -15.93 -0.46
N TYR A 196 0.26 -14.62 -0.53
CA TYR A 196 1.46 -13.81 -0.32
C TYR A 196 1.21 -12.73 0.73
N VAL A 197 2.23 -12.46 1.53
CA VAL A 197 2.27 -11.36 2.51
C VAL A 197 3.60 -10.64 2.37
N TYR A 198 3.59 -9.32 2.20
CA TYR A 198 4.81 -8.52 1.93
C TYR A 198 5.67 -9.07 0.78
N GLY A 199 5.04 -9.50 -0.27
CA GLY A 199 5.72 -10.09 -1.42
C GLY A 199 6.40 -11.44 -1.16
N LYS A 200 6.07 -12.14 -0.05
CA LYS A 200 6.57 -13.47 0.29
C LYS A 200 5.42 -14.45 0.37
N GLN A 201 5.63 -15.67 -0.12
CA GLN A 201 4.63 -16.73 0.00
C GLN A 201 4.36 -17.07 1.47
N LEU A 202 3.09 -17.16 1.83
CA LEU A 202 2.62 -17.74 3.10
C LEU A 202 2.57 -19.27 2.94
N SER A 203 3.73 -19.91 3.04
CA SER A 203 3.96 -21.30 2.60
C SER A 203 3.14 -22.36 3.35
N LYS A 204 2.64 -22.05 4.56
CA LYS A 204 1.84 -22.97 5.37
C LYS A 204 0.34 -22.82 5.17
N ALA A 205 -0.11 -21.77 4.49
CA ALA A 205 -1.52 -21.49 4.30
C ALA A 205 -2.15 -22.50 3.32
N GLU A 206 -3.31 -23.03 3.71
CA GLU A 206 -4.13 -23.90 2.89
C GLU A 206 -5.09 -23.03 2.04
N LEU A 207 -4.72 -22.80 0.79
CA LEU A 207 -5.37 -21.83 -0.09
C LEU A 207 -6.89 -21.97 -0.18
N THR A 208 -7.42 -23.20 -0.21
CA THR A 208 -8.85 -23.50 -0.40
C THR A 208 -9.73 -23.10 0.77
N SER A 209 -9.13 -23.00 1.95
CA SER A 209 -9.84 -22.65 3.20
C SER A 209 -9.33 -21.34 3.80
N TRP A 210 -8.40 -20.67 3.09
CA TRP A 210 -7.82 -19.44 3.60
C TRP A 210 -8.79 -18.27 3.45
N GLU A 211 -8.93 -17.50 4.52
CA GLU A 211 -9.74 -16.27 4.56
C GLU A 211 -9.00 -15.16 5.31
N LEU A 212 -9.23 -13.92 4.89
CA LEU A 212 -8.76 -12.71 5.56
C LEU A 212 -9.77 -12.34 6.65
N LEU A 213 -9.31 -12.14 7.89
CA LEU A 213 -10.16 -11.79 9.04
C LEU A 213 -10.18 -10.28 9.33
N GLY A 214 -9.24 -9.54 8.76
CA GLY A 214 -9.06 -8.12 8.94
C GLY A 214 -7.72 -7.71 8.35
N HIS A 215 -7.30 -6.46 8.55
CA HIS A 215 -6.11 -5.93 7.90
C HIS A 215 -4.87 -6.83 8.00
N TRP A 216 -4.61 -7.43 9.18
CA TRP A 216 -3.36 -8.13 9.42
C TRP A 216 -3.55 -9.58 9.86
N TYR A 217 -4.80 -9.99 10.09
CA TYR A 217 -5.10 -11.36 10.48
C TYR A 217 -5.74 -12.15 9.36
N SER A 218 -5.34 -13.40 9.27
CA SER A 218 -5.95 -14.37 8.36
C SER A 218 -5.99 -15.74 9.01
N ARG A 219 -6.80 -16.65 8.46
CA ARG A 219 -6.83 -18.03 8.91
C ARG A 219 -7.06 -18.99 7.74
N ASP A 220 -6.73 -20.23 7.95
CA ASP A 220 -7.15 -21.37 7.11
C ASP A 220 -7.87 -22.41 7.95
N ALA A 221 -8.17 -23.58 7.42
CA ALA A 221 -8.86 -24.66 8.15
C ALA A 221 -8.09 -25.13 9.41
N LYS A 222 -6.81 -24.80 9.56
CA LYS A 222 -5.94 -25.36 10.62
C LYS A 222 -5.28 -24.32 11.50
N ARG A 223 -5.10 -23.08 11.00
CA ARG A 223 -4.20 -22.09 11.62
C ARG A 223 -4.78 -20.71 11.56
N VAL A 224 -4.35 -19.88 12.51
CA VAL A 224 -4.53 -18.44 12.50
C VAL A 224 -3.16 -17.79 12.26
N TYR A 225 -3.16 -16.70 11.49
CA TYR A 225 -1.95 -15.97 11.13
C TYR A 225 -2.11 -14.49 11.48
N TYR A 226 -1.04 -13.90 11.96
CA TYR A 226 -0.82 -12.47 11.97
C TYR A 226 0.22 -12.15 10.90
N LEU A 227 -0.19 -11.49 9.83
CA LEU A 227 0.63 -11.31 8.64
C LEU A 227 1.21 -12.66 8.14
N ASN A 228 2.54 -12.81 8.15
CA ASN A 228 3.24 -14.01 7.70
C ASN A 228 3.63 -14.96 8.84
N ARG A 229 3.16 -14.70 10.07
CA ARG A 229 3.46 -15.50 11.27
C ARG A 229 2.24 -16.29 11.74
N GLU A 230 2.43 -17.56 11.99
CA GLU A 230 1.39 -18.42 12.61
C GLU A 230 1.28 -18.08 14.10
N ILE A 231 0.07 -17.79 14.56
CA ILE A 231 -0.25 -17.61 15.98
C ILE A 231 -0.41 -19.01 16.59
N LYS A 232 0.65 -19.49 17.21
CA LYS A 232 0.68 -20.85 17.76
C LYS A 232 -0.27 -20.99 18.95
N GLY A 233 -1.11 -22.03 18.90
CA GLY A 233 -2.06 -22.33 19.96
C GLY A 233 -3.35 -21.54 19.91
N ALA A 234 -3.52 -20.62 18.95
CA ALA A 234 -4.79 -19.93 18.78
C ALA A 234 -5.91 -20.90 18.40
N ASP A 235 -7.05 -20.78 19.06
CA ASP A 235 -8.26 -21.51 18.70
C ASP A 235 -8.92 -20.88 17.48
N ARG A 236 -8.75 -21.51 16.35
CA ARG A 236 -9.17 -21.03 15.03
C ARG A 236 -10.66 -20.72 14.97
N ASP A 237 -11.50 -21.54 15.62
CA ASP A 237 -12.94 -21.47 15.46
C ASP A 237 -13.59 -20.35 16.27
N SER A 238 -12.97 -19.96 17.39
CA SER A 238 -13.41 -18.86 18.23
C SER A 238 -12.60 -17.57 18.02
N PHE A 239 -11.62 -17.57 17.10
CA PHE A 239 -10.76 -16.41 16.89
C PHE A 239 -11.51 -15.23 16.29
N THR A 240 -11.49 -14.10 16.98
CA THR A 240 -12.16 -12.85 16.61
C THR A 240 -11.19 -11.69 16.61
N VAL A 241 -11.25 -10.86 15.58
CA VAL A 241 -10.42 -9.65 15.41
C VAL A 241 -11.22 -8.41 15.76
N TYR A 242 -10.59 -7.50 16.45
CA TYR A 242 -11.17 -6.21 16.82
C TYR A 242 -10.42 -5.09 16.09
N THR A 243 -11.09 -4.53 15.10
CA THR A 243 -10.63 -3.34 14.39
C THR A 243 -11.68 -2.26 14.57
N PRO A 244 -11.37 -1.11 15.14
CA PRO A 244 -12.32 -0.02 15.28
C PRO A 244 -12.82 0.44 13.92
N VAL A 245 -14.11 0.77 13.87
CA VAL A 245 -14.84 1.17 12.66
C VAL A 245 -14.24 2.44 12.02
N ASP A 246 -13.68 3.34 12.85
CA ASP A 246 -13.12 4.64 12.46
C ASP A 246 -11.64 4.79 12.82
N ALA A 247 -10.95 3.69 13.07
CA ALA A 247 -9.56 3.77 13.49
C ALA A 247 -8.64 4.25 12.36
N ALA A 248 -7.81 5.22 12.70
CA ALA A 248 -6.64 5.52 11.91
C ALA A 248 -5.74 4.27 11.77
N PRO A 249 -5.01 4.12 10.68
CA PRO A 249 -4.24 2.90 10.35
C PRO A 249 -3.16 2.48 11.36
N LEU A 250 -2.90 3.28 12.38
CA LEU A 250 -1.88 3.02 13.40
C LEU A 250 -2.41 2.38 14.68
N VAL A 251 -3.63 1.84 14.67
CA VAL A 251 -4.25 1.28 15.86
C VAL A 251 -3.75 -0.12 16.15
N ASP A 252 -3.58 -0.41 17.43
CA ASP A 252 -3.22 -1.74 17.94
C ASP A 252 -4.14 -2.83 17.39
N HIS A 253 -3.54 -3.86 16.81
CA HIS A 253 -4.27 -4.98 16.25
C HIS A 253 -4.62 -5.98 17.34
N LEU A 254 -5.84 -5.86 17.86
CA LEU A 254 -6.34 -6.69 18.93
C LEU A 254 -7.16 -7.86 18.39
N ALA A 255 -6.97 -9.01 19.01
CA ALA A 255 -7.77 -10.21 18.74
C ALA A 255 -7.96 -11.01 20.01
N ARG A 256 -8.90 -11.95 19.97
CA ARG A 256 -9.05 -12.95 21.02
C ARG A 256 -9.56 -14.26 20.45
N ASP A 257 -9.32 -15.33 21.18
CA ASP A 257 -10.06 -16.57 21.07
C ASP A 257 -10.76 -16.91 22.40
N LYS A 258 -11.26 -18.11 22.55
CA LYS A 258 -11.92 -18.54 23.80
C LYS A 258 -10.98 -18.62 25.01
N ASP A 259 -9.68 -18.78 24.78
CA ASP A 259 -8.69 -19.05 25.84
C ASP A 259 -7.71 -17.90 26.06
N HIS A 260 -7.51 -17.04 25.05
CA HIS A 260 -6.45 -16.03 25.07
C HIS A 260 -6.87 -14.70 24.43
N PHE A 261 -6.17 -13.64 24.85
CA PHE A 261 -6.22 -12.31 24.28
C PHE A 261 -4.90 -12.02 23.56
N TYR A 262 -4.96 -11.34 22.42
CA TYR A 262 -3.81 -11.11 21.57
C TYR A 262 -3.67 -9.64 21.22
N GLN A 263 -2.43 -9.18 21.17
CA GLN A 263 -2.00 -7.98 20.45
C GLN A 263 -0.99 -8.42 19.40
N ASN A 264 -1.31 -8.23 18.14
CA ASN A 264 -0.55 -8.80 17.03
C ASN A 264 -0.51 -10.35 17.11
N ASP A 265 0.67 -10.95 17.22
CA ASP A 265 0.85 -12.40 17.37
C ASP A 265 1.22 -12.83 18.80
N GLU A 266 1.15 -11.92 19.76
CA GLU A 266 1.53 -12.15 21.14
C GLU A 266 0.32 -12.25 22.07
N ILE A 267 0.35 -13.20 23.00
CA ILE A 267 -0.65 -13.32 24.06
C ILE A 267 -0.41 -12.22 25.07
N MET A 268 -1.46 -11.55 25.50
CA MET A 268 -1.42 -10.53 26.52
C MET A 268 -2.43 -10.78 27.65
N GLU A 269 -2.22 -10.12 28.79
CA GLU A 269 -3.14 -10.17 29.91
C GLU A 269 -4.48 -9.50 29.58
N GLU A 270 -5.59 -10.12 30.00
CA GLU A 270 -6.94 -9.62 29.72
C GLU A 270 -7.16 -8.18 30.18
N THR A 271 -6.63 -7.79 31.34
CA THR A 271 -6.78 -6.44 31.86
C THR A 271 -6.13 -5.38 30.96
N LEU A 272 -4.93 -5.67 30.45
CA LEU A 272 -4.23 -4.80 29.52
C LEU A 272 -4.93 -4.75 28.17
N TRP A 273 -5.42 -5.90 27.68
CA TRP A 273 -6.17 -5.98 26.44
C TRP A 273 -7.46 -5.15 26.48
N LEU A 274 -8.22 -5.24 27.59
CA LEU A 274 -9.43 -4.44 27.81
C LEU A 274 -9.12 -2.93 27.91
N GLU A 275 -7.98 -2.56 28.47
CA GLU A 275 -7.53 -1.17 28.51
C GLU A 275 -7.25 -0.64 27.10
N GLN A 276 -6.53 -1.40 26.29
CA GLN A 276 -6.26 -1.04 24.88
C GLN A 276 -7.58 -0.93 24.10
N LEU A 277 -8.46 -1.91 24.22
CA LEU A 277 -9.76 -1.88 23.54
C LEU A 277 -10.58 -0.63 23.91
N ARG A 278 -10.57 -0.21 25.19
CA ARG A 278 -11.26 1.01 25.64
C ARG A 278 -10.64 2.27 25.01
N LYS A 279 -9.33 2.35 24.94
CA LYS A 279 -8.64 3.47 24.27
C LYS A 279 -9.05 3.57 22.81
N MET A 280 -9.12 2.43 22.10
CA MET A 280 -9.53 2.36 20.71
C MET A 280 -11.00 2.77 20.45
N THR A 281 -11.86 2.65 21.46
CA THR A 281 -13.30 2.95 21.35
C THR A 281 -13.71 4.28 21.93
N GLN A 282 -12.84 5.00 22.64
CA GLN A 282 -13.16 6.23 23.37
C GLN A 282 -12.55 7.50 22.77
N GLU A 283 -11.65 7.40 21.78
CA GLU A 283 -11.16 8.59 21.08
C GLU A 283 -12.13 8.97 19.94
N PRO A 284 -12.58 10.24 19.92
CA PRO A 284 -13.48 10.77 18.92
C PRO A 284 -12.81 11.00 17.56
#